data_4f153d6509f748a08266ff38afe15780
#
_entry.id   4f153d6509f748a08266ff38afe15780
#
_cell.length_a   1.000
_cell.length_b   1.000
_cell.length_c   1.000
_cell.angle_alpha   90.00
_cell.angle_beta   90.00
_cell.angle_gamma   90.00
#
_symmetry.space_group_name_H-M   'P 1'
#
loop_
_entity.id
_entity.type
_entity.pdbx_description
1 polymer ?
#
loop_
_entity_poly.entity_id
_entity_poly.type
_entity_poly.pdbx_seq_one_letter_code
_entity_poly.pdbx_strand_id
1 'polypeptide(L)'
;YFDYDPEKYTVGLLPSTSSDQLVLSNNDQVSGLIQVEVGEYGSTNSSTQDQTELYFSFENLTDTYEFLKISYSAYNQYNQVVSEGYNLLQTAPSTYRLSQSYPNPFTNGGTTVDFDMPATERITMVILDIRGRVIRTLINNEERFGYQSVQWDAKNDDGDDVSSGVYFYQIRSSNFNAVGKLVYVK
;
A
#
# COMPACT_ATOMS: atom_id res chain seq x y z
N TYR A 1 -21.46 -9.42 6.92
CA TYR A 1 -21.58 -8.50 5.78
C TYR A 1 -20.35 -7.62 5.76
N PHE A 2 -19.81 -7.39 4.58
CA PHE A 2 -18.67 -6.51 4.32
C PHE A 2 -19.09 -5.50 3.28
N ASP A 3 -18.72 -4.25 3.48
CA ASP A 3 -19.06 -3.14 2.60
C ASP A 3 -17.78 -2.51 2.05
N TYR A 4 -17.74 -2.25 0.74
CA TYR A 4 -16.62 -1.66 0.03
C TYR A 4 -17.09 -0.82 -1.16
N ASP A 5 -16.22 0.02 -1.72
CA ASP A 5 -16.52 0.85 -2.89
C ASP A 5 -16.27 0.04 -4.19
N PRO A 6 -17.32 -0.39 -4.91
CA PRO A 6 -17.18 -1.24 -6.10
C PRO A 6 -16.62 -0.50 -7.32
N GLU A 7 -16.61 0.83 -7.33
CA GLU A 7 -15.97 1.60 -8.40
C GLU A 7 -14.44 1.62 -8.26
N LYS A 8 -13.94 1.38 -7.05
CA LYS A 8 -12.52 1.44 -6.74
C LYS A 8 -11.87 0.07 -6.59
N TYR A 9 -12.64 -0.95 -6.20
CA TYR A 9 -12.08 -2.25 -5.85
C TYR A 9 -12.88 -3.41 -6.45
N THR A 10 -12.16 -4.44 -6.85
CA THR A 10 -12.72 -5.76 -7.10
C THR A 10 -12.36 -6.67 -5.93
N VAL A 11 -13.33 -7.42 -5.43
CA VAL A 11 -13.14 -8.27 -4.26
C VAL A 11 -13.44 -9.72 -4.59
N GLY A 12 -12.54 -10.62 -4.21
CA GLY A 12 -12.71 -12.06 -4.31
C GLY A 12 -12.63 -12.73 -2.94
N LEU A 13 -13.45 -13.73 -2.71
CA LEU A 13 -13.32 -14.62 -1.56
C LEU A 13 -12.33 -15.72 -1.91
N LEU A 14 -11.27 -15.87 -1.11
CA LEU A 14 -10.34 -16.99 -1.25
C LEU A 14 -10.92 -18.24 -0.61
N PRO A 15 -10.69 -19.43 -1.19
CA PRO A 15 -11.20 -20.68 -0.63
C PRO A 15 -10.66 -20.90 0.78
N SER A 16 -11.56 -21.34 1.68
CA SER A 16 -11.18 -21.75 3.04
C SER A 16 -10.27 -22.98 2.99
N THR A 17 -9.28 -23.02 3.86
CA THR A 17 -8.37 -24.16 4.01
C THR A 17 -8.93 -25.26 4.91
N SER A 18 -10.06 -25.03 5.57
CA SER A 18 -10.73 -26.00 6.44
C SER A 18 -11.75 -26.83 5.66
N SER A 19 -11.64 -28.14 5.74
CA SER A 19 -12.52 -29.10 5.02
C SER A 19 -13.93 -29.22 5.60
N ASP A 20 -14.16 -28.70 6.80
CA ASP A 20 -15.40 -28.93 7.57
C ASP A 20 -16.32 -27.70 7.59
N GLN A 21 -15.95 -26.63 6.88
CA GLN A 21 -16.75 -25.42 6.79
C GLN A 21 -17.39 -25.26 5.42
N LEU A 22 -18.70 -25.04 5.41
CA LEU A 22 -19.43 -24.60 4.24
C LEU A 22 -19.46 -23.06 4.24
N VAL A 23 -18.84 -22.48 3.24
CA VAL A 23 -18.88 -21.02 3.04
C VAL A 23 -19.74 -20.74 1.82
N LEU A 24 -20.86 -20.07 2.04
CA LEU A 24 -21.70 -19.53 0.97
C LEU A 24 -21.44 -18.04 0.89
N SER A 25 -21.03 -17.56 -0.26
CA SER A 25 -20.79 -16.13 -0.48
C SER A 25 -21.68 -15.60 -1.60
N ASN A 26 -22.24 -14.42 -1.39
CA ASN A 26 -22.83 -13.60 -2.41
C ASN A 26 -22.05 -12.31 -2.49
N ASN A 27 -21.40 -12.06 -3.62
CA ASN A 27 -20.65 -10.84 -3.86
C ASN A 27 -21.41 -9.98 -4.86
N ASP A 28 -22.03 -8.92 -4.37
CA ASP A 28 -22.68 -7.91 -5.21
C ASP A 28 -21.67 -6.82 -5.57
N GLN A 29 -21.00 -6.98 -6.70
CA GLN A 29 -20.02 -6.03 -7.24
C GLN A 29 -20.63 -4.66 -7.56
N VAL A 30 -21.95 -4.56 -7.66
CA VAL A 30 -22.62 -3.28 -7.98
C VAL A 30 -22.85 -2.46 -6.73
N SER A 31 -23.24 -3.09 -5.63
CA SER A 31 -23.50 -2.41 -4.36
C SER A 31 -22.28 -2.36 -3.43
N GLY A 32 -21.20 -3.09 -3.75
CA GLY A 32 -20.05 -3.20 -2.86
C GLY A 32 -20.31 -4.04 -1.61
N LEU A 33 -21.33 -4.88 -1.61
CA LEU A 33 -21.71 -5.72 -0.47
C LEU A 33 -21.29 -7.15 -0.68
N ILE A 34 -20.53 -7.71 0.27
CA ILE A 34 -20.22 -9.13 0.35
C ILE A 34 -20.98 -9.72 1.53
N GLN A 35 -21.82 -10.70 1.24
CA GLN A 35 -22.48 -11.51 2.25
C GLN A 35 -21.81 -12.89 2.28
N VAL A 36 -21.33 -13.29 3.45
CA VAL A 36 -20.73 -14.60 3.67
C VAL A 36 -21.51 -15.31 4.78
N GLU A 37 -22.00 -16.51 4.48
CA GLU A 37 -22.61 -17.38 5.46
C GLU A 37 -21.64 -18.55 5.71
N VAL A 38 -21.29 -18.74 6.98
CA VAL A 38 -20.40 -19.81 7.41
C VAL A 38 -21.22 -20.78 8.24
N GLY A 39 -21.30 -22.02 7.80
CA GLY A 39 -21.95 -23.11 8.52
C GLY A 39 -20.99 -24.24 8.81
N GLU A 40 -21.09 -24.84 9.99
CA GLU A 40 -20.42 -26.11 10.29
C GLU A 40 -21.29 -27.28 9.86
N TYR A 41 -20.71 -28.22 9.13
CA TYR A 41 -21.38 -29.45 8.75
C TYR A 41 -20.95 -30.60 9.67
N GLY A 42 -21.86 -31.05 10.55
CA GLY A 42 -21.75 -32.36 11.21
C GLY A 42 -21.08 -32.39 12.60
N SER A 43 -20.80 -31.30 13.28
CA SER A 43 -20.26 -31.34 14.66
C SER A 43 -21.36 -31.10 15.69
N THR A 44 -21.64 -32.10 16.54
CA THR A 44 -22.58 -31.97 17.68
C THR A 44 -21.89 -31.69 19.02
N ASN A 45 -20.55 -31.54 19.06
CA ASN A 45 -19.80 -31.29 20.27
C ASN A 45 -18.49 -30.56 19.97
N SER A 46 -18.47 -29.23 19.88
CA SER A 46 -17.21 -28.53 20.05
C SER A 46 -17.31 -27.53 21.21
N SER A 47 -16.50 -27.75 22.21
CA SER A 47 -16.24 -26.86 23.34
C SER A 47 -15.03 -25.95 23.08
N THR A 48 -14.60 -25.83 21.85
CA THR A 48 -13.53 -24.94 21.40
C THR A 48 -14.15 -23.73 20.71
N GLN A 49 -13.66 -22.53 21.04
CA GLN A 49 -13.92 -21.32 20.29
C GLN A 49 -13.24 -21.50 18.91
N ASP A 50 -13.97 -22.07 17.96
CA ASP A 50 -13.48 -22.17 16.59
C ASP A 50 -13.51 -20.78 15.98
N GLN A 51 -12.32 -20.22 15.77
CA GLN A 51 -12.14 -18.98 15.01
C GLN A 51 -12.28 -19.36 13.53
N THR A 52 -13.30 -18.83 12.89
CA THR A 52 -13.43 -18.92 11.43
C THR A 52 -12.65 -17.79 10.80
N GLU A 53 -11.61 -18.14 10.05
CA GLU A 53 -10.83 -17.19 9.29
C GLU A 53 -11.35 -17.15 7.85
N LEU A 54 -11.73 -15.94 7.41
CA LEU A 54 -12.14 -15.68 6.04
C LEU A 54 -11.07 -14.81 5.36
N TYR A 55 -10.61 -15.26 4.21
CA TYR A 55 -9.60 -14.55 3.44
C TYR A 55 -10.25 -13.90 2.22
N PHE A 56 -10.00 -12.60 2.06
CA PHE A 56 -10.47 -11.83 0.92
C PHE A 56 -9.28 -11.32 0.12
N SER A 57 -9.39 -11.34 -1.20
CA SER A 57 -8.51 -10.62 -2.10
C SER A 57 -9.17 -9.33 -2.54
N PHE A 58 -8.40 -8.24 -2.55
CA PHE A 58 -8.84 -6.95 -3.05
C PHE A 58 -7.94 -6.53 -4.19
N GLU A 59 -8.53 -6.22 -5.34
CA GLU A 59 -7.84 -5.63 -6.46
C GLU A 59 -8.22 -4.15 -6.56
N ASN A 60 -7.22 -3.29 -6.50
CA ASN A 60 -7.42 -1.85 -6.65
C ASN A 60 -7.63 -1.51 -8.13
N LEU A 61 -8.76 -0.92 -8.46
CA LEU A 61 -9.11 -0.49 -9.83
C LEU A 61 -8.64 0.93 -10.14
N THR A 62 -8.13 1.64 -9.14
CA THR A 62 -7.66 3.02 -9.28
C THR A 62 -6.22 3.14 -8.81
N ASP A 63 -5.42 3.97 -9.46
CA ASP A 63 -4.03 4.27 -9.04
C ASP A 63 -3.97 5.32 -7.93
N THR A 64 -5.05 5.52 -7.17
CA THR A 64 -5.10 6.51 -6.09
C THR A 64 -4.74 5.89 -4.75
N TYR A 65 -3.99 6.67 -3.94
CA TYR A 65 -3.68 6.34 -2.57
C TYR A 65 -4.91 6.50 -1.70
N GLU A 66 -5.51 5.39 -1.29
CA GLU A 66 -6.63 5.41 -0.35
C GLU A 66 -6.50 4.28 0.68
N PHE A 67 -7.00 4.54 1.89
CA PHE A 67 -7.26 3.46 2.82
C PHE A 67 -8.60 2.85 2.48
N LEU A 68 -8.59 1.56 2.12
CA LEU A 68 -9.82 0.80 2.02
C LEU A 68 -10.37 0.56 3.44
N LYS A 69 -11.52 1.12 3.73
CA LYS A 69 -12.27 0.84 4.95
C LYS A 69 -13.18 -0.34 4.69
N ILE A 70 -12.92 -1.45 5.37
CA ILE A 70 -13.79 -2.62 5.35
C ILE A 70 -14.59 -2.60 6.64
N SER A 71 -15.89 -2.33 6.54
CA SER A 71 -16.82 -2.45 7.67
C SER A 71 -17.42 -3.84 7.68
N TYR A 72 -17.63 -4.40 8.87
CA TYR A 72 -18.28 -5.70 9.03
C TYR A 72 -19.30 -5.70 10.14
N SER A 73 -20.32 -6.53 9.99
CA SER A 73 -21.29 -6.85 11.02
C SER A 73 -21.51 -8.36 11.05
N ALA A 74 -21.37 -8.97 12.21
CA ALA A 74 -21.63 -10.37 12.42
C ALA A 74 -22.95 -10.56 13.19
N TYR A 75 -23.73 -11.55 12.79
CA TYR A 75 -25.05 -11.84 13.35
C TYR A 75 -25.10 -13.29 13.85
N ASN A 76 -25.82 -13.51 14.94
CA ASN A 76 -26.13 -14.86 15.41
C ASN A 76 -27.35 -15.46 14.65
N GLN A 77 -27.69 -16.72 14.98
CA GLN A 77 -28.84 -17.44 14.38
C GLN A 77 -30.21 -16.74 14.63
N TYR A 78 -30.28 -15.79 15.56
CA TYR A 78 -31.48 -15.00 15.85
C TYR A 78 -31.49 -13.63 15.19
N ASN A 79 -30.58 -13.40 14.23
CA ASN A 79 -30.41 -12.12 13.52
C ASN A 79 -30.06 -10.94 14.44
N GLN A 80 -29.36 -11.20 15.54
CA GLN A 80 -28.87 -10.17 16.46
C GLN A 80 -27.40 -9.91 16.16
N VAL A 81 -27.01 -8.63 16.13
CA VAL A 81 -25.60 -8.24 15.97
C VAL A 81 -24.79 -8.74 17.17
N VAL A 82 -23.78 -9.54 16.92
CA VAL A 82 -22.87 -10.07 17.94
C VAL A 82 -21.50 -9.43 17.89
N SER A 83 -21.13 -8.88 16.74
CA SER A 83 -19.91 -8.13 16.53
C SER A 83 -20.07 -7.17 15.37
N GLU A 84 -19.49 -5.99 15.49
CA GLU A 84 -19.36 -5.03 14.40
C GLU A 84 -18.05 -4.27 14.53
N GLY A 85 -17.54 -3.78 13.42
CA GLY A 85 -16.30 -3.02 13.42
C GLY A 85 -15.86 -2.64 12.01
N TYR A 86 -14.62 -2.20 11.91
CA TYR A 86 -13.98 -1.95 10.63
C TYR A 86 -12.50 -2.21 10.70
N ASN A 87 -11.91 -2.55 9.55
CA ASN A 87 -10.47 -2.58 9.33
C ASN A 87 -10.12 -1.56 8.26
N LEU A 88 -8.97 -0.90 8.42
CA LEU A 88 -8.37 -0.04 7.42
C LEU A 88 -7.24 -0.82 6.77
N LEU A 89 -7.39 -1.13 5.49
CA LEU A 89 -6.32 -1.72 4.69
C LEU A 89 -5.68 -0.63 3.86
N GLN A 90 -4.36 -0.58 3.87
CA GLN A 90 -3.61 0.25 2.95
C GLN A 90 -3.55 -0.45 1.60
N THR A 91 -4.07 0.20 0.56
CA THR A 91 -3.96 -0.34 -0.79
C THR A 91 -2.53 -0.18 -1.28
N ALA A 92 -2.02 -1.22 -1.94
CA ALA A 92 -0.72 -1.16 -2.60
C ALA A 92 -0.88 -0.56 -4.01
N PRO A 93 0.12 0.18 -4.50
CA PRO A 93 0.16 0.54 -5.91
C PRO A 93 0.29 -0.72 -6.77
N SER A 94 -0.29 -0.70 -7.98
CA SER A 94 -0.21 -1.83 -8.92
C SER A 94 1.12 -1.90 -9.67
N THR A 95 1.85 -0.78 -9.74
CA THR A 95 3.09 -0.64 -10.50
C THR A 95 4.14 0.17 -9.75
N TYR A 96 5.41 -0.05 -10.11
CA TYR A 96 6.50 0.82 -9.67
C TYR A 96 6.40 2.17 -10.36
N ARG A 97 6.55 3.25 -9.59
CA ARG A 97 6.55 4.61 -10.12
C ARG A 97 7.60 5.45 -9.39
N LEU A 98 8.26 6.35 -10.10
CA LEU A 98 9.06 7.42 -9.57
C LEU A 98 8.51 8.74 -10.12
N SER A 99 7.95 9.56 -9.25
CA SER A 99 7.34 10.84 -9.63
C SER A 99 8.39 11.92 -9.86
N GLN A 100 7.99 12.99 -10.52
CA GLN A 100 8.81 14.20 -10.57
C GLN A 100 8.88 14.83 -9.18
N SER A 101 10.06 15.37 -8.85
CA SER A 101 10.23 16.09 -7.58
C SER A 101 9.42 17.38 -7.56
N TYR A 102 8.88 17.73 -6.39
CA TYR A 102 8.08 18.94 -6.21
C TYR A 102 8.43 19.65 -4.86
N PRO A 103 8.62 20.96 -4.91
CA PRO A 103 8.76 21.83 -6.09
C PRO A 103 10.00 21.51 -6.93
N ASN A 104 9.95 21.80 -8.24
CA ASN A 104 11.10 21.70 -9.14
C ASN A 104 10.98 22.74 -10.27
N PRO A 105 11.82 23.77 -10.35
CA PRO A 105 12.97 24.06 -9.45
C PRO A 105 12.56 24.30 -8.00
N PHE A 106 13.50 24.07 -7.08
CA PHE A 106 13.30 24.31 -5.65
C PHE A 106 14.39 25.22 -5.06
N THR A 107 14.07 25.80 -3.90
CA THR A 107 14.95 26.68 -3.12
C THR A 107 15.19 26.09 -1.74
N ASN A 108 15.58 26.87 -0.77
CA ASN A 108 15.97 26.44 0.59
C ASN A 108 14.91 25.64 1.38
N GLY A 109 13.68 25.54 0.90
CA GLY A 109 12.62 24.73 1.52
C GLY A 109 12.72 23.23 1.22
N GLY A 110 13.64 22.85 0.33
CA GLY A 110 13.77 21.46 -0.11
C GLY A 110 12.78 21.05 -1.21
N THR A 111 12.88 19.80 -1.64
CA THR A 111 12.01 19.20 -2.63
C THR A 111 11.62 17.79 -2.18
N THR A 112 10.42 17.35 -2.54
CA THR A 112 9.88 16.04 -2.23
C THR A 112 9.87 15.18 -3.49
N VAL A 113 10.17 13.91 -3.34
CA VAL A 113 10.06 12.88 -4.38
C VAL A 113 9.13 11.79 -3.88
N ASP A 114 8.04 11.56 -4.61
CA ASP A 114 7.12 10.47 -4.35
C ASP A 114 7.47 9.27 -5.22
N PHE A 115 7.30 8.07 -4.67
CA PHE A 115 7.52 6.82 -5.41
C PHE A 115 6.63 5.70 -4.89
N ASP A 116 6.32 4.76 -5.77
CA ASP A 116 5.38 3.69 -5.48
C ASP A 116 6.08 2.34 -5.56
N MET A 117 5.83 1.49 -4.56
CA MET A 117 6.40 0.14 -4.43
C MET A 117 5.27 -0.88 -4.31
N PRO A 118 4.93 -1.63 -5.39
CA PRO A 118 3.85 -2.62 -5.37
C PRO A 118 4.17 -3.86 -4.52
N ALA A 119 5.44 -4.07 -4.21
CA ALA A 119 5.91 -5.15 -3.35
C ALA A 119 6.92 -4.62 -2.33
N THR A 120 7.05 -5.34 -1.20
CA THR A 120 8.10 -5.04 -0.21
C THR A 120 9.47 -5.36 -0.80
N GLU A 121 10.29 -4.35 -0.96
CA GLU A 121 11.66 -4.48 -1.47
C GLU A 121 12.64 -3.62 -0.69
N ARG A 122 13.90 -4.03 -0.70
CA ARG A 122 14.99 -3.20 -0.22
C ARG A 122 15.39 -2.23 -1.30
N ILE A 123 15.29 -0.94 -0.99
CA ILE A 123 15.61 0.13 -1.91
C ILE A 123 16.78 0.98 -1.42
N THR A 124 17.47 1.56 -2.38
CA THR A 124 18.44 2.63 -2.16
C THR A 124 18.04 3.82 -3.01
N MET A 125 17.96 5.01 -2.41
CA MET A 125 17.72 6.26 -3.12
C MET A 125 18.84 7.24 -2.83
N VAL A 126 19.45 7.76 -3.89
CA VAL A 126 20.59 8.69 -3.81
C VAL A 126 20.35 9.93 -4.65
N ILE A 127 20.99 11.03 -4.26
CA ILE A 127 21.15 12.23 -5.07
C ILE A 127 22.54 12.20 -5.72
N LEU A 128 22.56 12.48 -7.02
CA LEU A 128 23.76 12.51 -7.84
C LEU A 128 23.99 13.91 -8.42
N ASP A 129 25.24 14.28 -8.58
CA ASP A 129 25.61 15.44 -9.40
C ASP A 129 25.60 15.09 -10.91
N ILE A 130 25.88 16.09 -11.75
CA ILE A 130 25.94 15.95 -13.21
C ILE A 130 27.03 14.99 -13.70
N ARG A 131 27.97 14.59 -12.86
CA ARG A 131 29.04 13.62 -13.15
C ARG A 131 28.70 12.23 -12.65
N GLY A 132 27.52 12.04 -12.05
CA GLY A 132 27.07 10.77 -11.49
C GLY A 132 27.68 10.45 -10.11
N ARG A 133 28.30 11.40 -9.43
CA ARG A 133 28.83 11.19 -8.08
C ARG A 133 27.68 11.31 -7.07
N VAL A 134 27.65 10.41 -6.10
CA VAL A 134 26.70 10.47 -4.99
C VAL A 134 27.01 11.71 -4.14
N ILE A 135 26.00 12.54 -3.94
CA ILE A 135 26.03 13.75 -3.10
C ILE A 135 25.32 13.47 -1.77
N ARG A 136 24.19 12.76 -1.82
CA ARG A 136 23.38 12.42 -0.65
C ARG A 136 22.76 11.05 -0.80
N THR A 137 22.78 10.26 0.27
CA THR A 137 22.02 9.03 0.39
C THR A 137 20.75 9.33 1.19
N LEU A 138 19.60 9.27 0.52
CA LEU A 138 18.29 9.54 1.15
C LEU A 138 17.71 8.29 1.80
N ILE A 139 17.87 7.13 1.16
CA ILE A 139 17.43 5.82 1.64
C ILE A 139 18.57 4.83 1.37
N ASN A 140 18.98 4.08 2.39
CA ASN A 140 20.11 3.16 2.29
C ASN A 140 19.70 1.72 2.60
N ASN A 141 19.38 0.96 1.55
CA ASN A 141 19.05 -0.48 1.64
C ASN A 141 17.94 -0.78 2.68
N GLU A 142 16.89 0.04 2.67
CA GLU A 142 15.76 -0.09 3.59
C GLU A 142 14.56 -0.76 2.90
N GLU A 143 13.79 -1.52 3.66
CA GLU A 143 12.54 -2.10 3.16
C GLU A 143 11.48 -1.03 3.01
N ARG A 144 10.85 -0.98 1.83
CA ARG A 144 9.74 -0.08 1.51
C ARG A 144 8.64 -0.84 0.78
N PHE A 145 7.40 -0.42 1.04
CA PHE A 145 6.19 -0.95 0.44
C PHE A 145 5.14 0.17 0.34
N GLY A 146 4.30 0.10 -0.67
CA GLY A 146 3.21 1.04 -0.85
C GLY A 146 3.66 2.38 -1.41
N TYR A 147 2.89 3.41 -1.13
CA TYR A 147 3.17 4.78 -1.53
C TYR A 147 4.16 5.40 -0.55
N GLN A 148 5.21 5.97 -1.06
CA GLN A 148 6.33 6.49 -0.28
C GLN A 148 6.66 7.91 -0.71
N SER A 149 7.22 8.67 0.23
CA SER A 149 7.68 10.03 0.00
C SER A 149 9.01 10.25 0.71
N VAL A 150 9.92 10.96 0.07
CA VAL A 150 11.20 11.35 0.66
C VAL A 150 11.52 12.80 0.30
N GLN A 151 12.11 13.53 1.25
CA GLN A 151 12.50 14.93 1.06
C GLN A 151 14.01 15.06 0.98
N TRP A 152 14.47 15.97 0.13
CA TRP A 152 15.86 16.43 0.07
C TRP A 152 15.95 17.93 0.34
N ASP A 153 16.82 18.31 1.25
CA ASP A 153 17.01 19.66 1.80
C ASP A 153 18.18 20.42 1.16
N ALA A 154 18.68 19.97 0.00
CA ALA A 154 19.85 20.50 -0.69
C ALA A 154 21.16 20.39 0.10
N LYS A 155 21.30 19.36 0.96
CA LYS A 155 22.53 19.06 1.69
C LYS A 155 23.18 17.78 1.20
N ASN A 156 24.52 17.73 1.33
CA ASN A 156 25.29 16.52 1.11
C ASN A 156 25.22 15.55 2.31
N ASP A 157 25.91 14.42 2.24
CA ASP A 157 25.97 13.45 3.35
C ASP A 157 26.66 14.00 4.60
N ASP A 158 27.54 15.00 4.46
CA ASP A 158 28.22 15.66 5.56
C ASP A 158 27.36 16.76 6.22
N GLY A 159 26.20 17.08 5.65
CA GLY A 159 25.27 18.10 6.12
C GLY A 159 25.54 19.49 5.58
N ASP A 160 26.50 19.65 4.66
CA ASP A 160 26.85 20.93 4.02
C ASP A 160 25.87 21.25 2.89
N ASP A 161 25.60 22.54 2.71
CA ASP A 161 24.80 23.04 1.59
C ASP A 161 25.48 22.75 0.25
N VAL A 162 24.73 22.24 -0.71
CA VAL A 162 25.24 22.10 -2.07
C VAL A 162 25.09 23.40 -2.87
N SER A 163 25.78 23.50 -4.02
CA SER A 163 25.67 24.64 -4.91
C SER A 163 24.37 24.56 -5.75
N SER A 164 23.88 25.75 -6.18
CA SER A 164 22.83 25.81 -7.20
C SER A 164 23.22 25.01 -8.44
N GLY A 165 22.32 24.26 -8.99
CA GLY A 165 22.62 23.44 -10.15
C GLY A 165 21.57 22.34 -10.45
N VAL A 166 21.92 21.51 -11.41
CA VAL A 166 21.14 20.33 -11.79
C VAL A 166 21.68 19.11 -11.03
N TYR A 167 20.78 18.37 -10.47
CA TYR A 167 21.01 17.12 -9.76
C TYR A 167 20.09 16.04 -10.32
N PHE A 168 20.39 14.80 -9.97
CA PHE A 168 19.55 13.64 -10.29
C PHE A 168 19.26 12.89 -9.02
N TYR A 169 18.07 12.37 -8.89
CA TYR A 169 17.74 11.38 -7.88
C TYR A 169 17.54 10.03 -8.55
N GLN A 170 18.07 9.00 -7.94
CA GLN A 170 18.01 7.64 -8.45
C GLN A 170 17.52 6.72 -7.37
N ILE A 171 16.47 5.92 -7.70
CA ILE A 171 15.99 4.80 -6.90
C ILE A 171 16.44 3.49 -7.53
N ARG A 172 16.86 2.54 -6.70
CA ARG A 172 17.24 1.19 -7.11
C ARG A 172 16.69 0.17 -6.14
N SER A 173 16.09 -0.89 -6.69
CA SER A 173 15.74 -2.12 -5.99
C SER A 173 16.06 -3.33 -6.88
N SER A 174 15.62 -4.53 -6.48
CA SER A 174 15.77 -5.74 -7.27
C SER A 174 15.02 -5.67 -8.60
N ASN A 175 13.81 -5.07 -8.59
CA ASN A 175 12.89 -5.06 -9.74
C ASN A 175 12.66 -3.66 -10.31
N PHE A 176 13.21 -2.61 -9.67
CA PHE A 176 12.96 -1.23 -10.07
C PHE A 176 14.23 -0.39 -10.07
N ASN A 177 14.47 0.31 -11.18
CA ASN A 177 15.56 1.27 -11.32
C ASN A 177 15.05 2.45 -12.13
N ALA A 178 15.01 3.64 -11.52
CA ALA A 178 14.54 4.85 -12.18
C ALA A 178 15.35 6.07 -11.74
N VAL A 179 15.40 7.09 -12.61
CA VAL A 179 16.14 8.32 -12.41
C VAL A 179 15.24 9.49 -12.75
N GLY A 180 15.22 10.50 -11.88
CA GLY A 180 14.58 11.78 -12.13
C GLY A 180 15.59 12.93 -12.05
N LYS A 181 15.23 14.09 -12.61
CA LYS A 181 16.02 15.31 -12.61
C LYS A 181 15.39 16.35 -11.70
N LEU A 182 16.20 17.07 -10.96
CA LEU A 182 15.80 18.22 -10.16
C LEU A 182 16.76 19.40 -10.35
N VAL A 183 16.26 20.59 -10.08
CA VAL A 183 17.02 21.85 -10.21
C VAL A 183 16.95 22.61 -8.89
N TYR A 184 18.10 22.84 -8.31
CA TYR A 184 18.24 23.65 -7.09
C TYR A 184 18.68 25.06 -7.42
N VAL A 185 18.01 26.04 -6.85
CA VAL A 185 18.32 27.48 -6.99
C VAL A 185 18.47 28.07 -5.59
N LYS A 186 19.61 28.65 -5.32
CA LYS A 186 19.94 29.28 -4.05
C LYS A 186 19.44 30.72 -4.02
#